data_e5e526f8a10a2effb30269015e0e04e5
#
_entry.id   e5e526f8a10a2effb30269015e0e04e5
#
_cell.length_a   1.000
_cell.length_b   1.000
_cell.length_c   1.000
_cell.angle_alpha   90.00
_cell.angle_beta   90.00
_cell.angle_gamma   90.00
#
_symmetry.space_group_name_H-M   'P 1'
#
loop_
_entity.id
_entity.type
_entity.pdbx_description
1 polymer ?
#
loop_
_entity_poly.entity_id
_entity_poly.type
_entity_poly.pdbx_seq_one_letter_code
_entity_poly.pdbx_strand_id
1 'polypeptide(L)'
;MLEYKVTAKRTDAHGSLAHCKDAEITLDTDVSGRLDAFNPAELLLAAVAACMIKGIERVTPMLNFKHRSVEVKLHGVRQDSPPMMVSIDYELIVDTDEDDHRLELLHTNVRKFGTISNTVAAATKLEGRIVRAAKSSAASEG
;
A
#
# COMPACT_ATOMS: atom_id res chain seq x y z
N MET A 1 4.55 20.05 12.42
CA MET A 1 4.28 18.60 12.18
C MET A 1 2.85 18.41 11.71
N LEU A 2 2.61 17.38 10.94
CA LEU A 2 1.26 17.01 10.51
C LEU A 2 0.63 16.07 11.52
N GLU A 3 -0.68 16.20 11.70
CA GLU A 3 -1.43 15.39 12.64
C GLU A 3 -2.64 14.76 11.95
N TYR A 4 -3.03 13.59 12.43
CA TYR A 4 -4.13 12.82 11.85
C TYR A 4 -5.02 12.29 12.97
N LYS A 5 -6.32 12.22 12.72
CA LYS A 5 -7.29 11.70 13.70
C LYS A 5 -8.21 10.71 13.04
N VAL A 6 -8.41 9.58 13.68
CA VAL A 6 -9.34 8.52 13.27
C VAL A 6 -10.08 8.05 14.49
N THR A 7 -11.39 7.81 14.36
CA THR A 7 -12.17 7.14 15.39
C THR A 7 -12.69 5.82 14.83
N ALA A 8 -12.85 4.83 15.71
CA ALA A 8 -13.44 3.55 15.33
C ALA A 8 -14.39 3.11 16.42
N LYS A 9 -15.53 2.54 16.01
CA LYS A 9 -16.56 2.07 16.92
C LYS A 9 -17.01 0.67 16.50
N ARG A 10 -17.07 -0.24 17.48
CA ARG A 10 -17.60 -1.57 17.28
C ARG A 10 -19.09 -1.49 16.94
N THR A 11 -19.48 -2.12 15.84
CA THR A 11 -20.89 -2.25 15.44
C THR A 11 -21.53 -3.43 16.16
N ASP A 12 -20.89 -4.59 16.09
CA ASP A 12 -21.29 -5.83 16.73
C ASP A 12 -20.08 -6.78 16.79
N ALA A 13 -20.31 -8.05 17.12
CA ALA A 13 -19.22 -9.04 17.23
C ALA A 13 -18.50 -9.31 15.89
N HIS A 14 -19.06 -8.84 14.76
CA HIS A 14 -18.56 -9.15 13.44
C HIS A 14 -17.87 -7.99 12.75
N GLY A 15 -18.04 -6.77 13.23
CA GLY A 15 -17.45 -5.64 12.55
C GLY A 15 -17.48 -4.34 13.31
N SER A 16 -16.77 -3.38 12.74
CA SER A 16 -16.64 -2.03 13.28
C SER A 16 -16.59 -1.03 12.13
N LEU A 17 -16.82 0.23 12.45
CA LEU A 17 -16.72 1.33 11.49
C LEU A 17 -15.63 2.29 11.94
N ALA A 18 -14.76 2.66 11.03
CA ALA A 18 -13.76 3.70 11.25
C ALA A 18 -14.17 4.95 10.47
N HIS A 19 -13.96 6.10 11.09
CA HIS A 19 -14.30 7.40 10.51
C HIS A 19 -13.08 8.30 10.51
N CYS A 20 -12.88 8.99 9.42
CA CYS A 20 -11.83 10.00 9.29
C CYS A 20 -12.30 11.05 8.30
N LYS A 21 -12.37 12.31 8.73
CA LYS A 21 -12.91 13.39 7.88
C LYS A 21 -14.33 13.02 7.42
N ASP A 22 -14.61 13.05 6.12
CA ASP A 22 -15.90 12.65 5.56
C ASP A 22 -15.90 11.19 5.07
N ALA A 23 -14.87 10.41 5.43
CA ALA A 23 -14.70 9.03 4.98
C ALA A 23 -15.09 8.04 6.08
N GLU A 24 -15.59 6.90 5.63
CA GLU A 24 -15.95 5.79 6.50
C GLU A 24 -15.51 4.47 5.87
N ILE A 25 -14.97 3.56 6.67
CA ILE A 25 -14.64 2.22 6.19
C ILE A 25 -15.13 1.18 7.20
N THR A 26 -15.57 0.04 6.67
CA THR A 26 -15.92 -1.13 7.48
C THR A 26 -14.63 -1.89 7.81
N LEU A 27 -14.49 -2.27 9.09
CA LEU A 27 -13.36 -3.04 9.57
C LEU A 27 -13.81 -4.46 9.94
N ASP A 28 -12.99 -5.44 9.55
CA ASP A 28 -13.17 -6.82 10.02
C ASP A 28 -12.58 -6.92 11.43
N THR A 29 -13.46 -6.84 12.43
CA THR A 29 -13.13 -7.08 13.83
C THR A 29 -13.79 -8.35 14.35
N ASP A 30 -14.19 -9.24 13.45
CA ASP A 30 -14.70 -10.57 13.75
C ASP A 30 -13.52 -11.49 14.09
N VAL A 31 -13.55 -12.13 15.25
CA VAL A 31 -12.46 -13.05 15.67
C VAL A 31 -12.32 -14.22 14.69
N SER A 32 -13.43 -14.66 14.08
CA SER A 32 -13.43 -15.72 13.07
C SER A 32 -13.10 -15.22 11.66
N GLY A 33 -13.07 -13.90 11.48
CA GLY A 33 -12.84 -13.27 10.19
C GLY A 33 -14.09 -13.16 9.33
N ARG A 34 -14.09 -12.20 8.42
CA ARG A 34 -15.13 -12.01 7.42
C ARG A 34 -14.50 -11.68 6.09
N LEU A 35 -15.19 -12.03 4.99
CA LEU A 35 -14.63 -11.91 3.64
C LEU A 35 -14.84 -10.55 3.00
N ASP A 36 -15.69 -9.71 3.56
CA ASP A 36 -16.14 -8.46 2.93
C ASP A 36 -15.56 -7.20 3.58
N ALA A 37 -14.55 -7.35 4.41
CA ALA A 37 -13.86 -6.22 5.05
C ALA A 37 -12.40 -6.57 5.30
N PHE A 38 -11.58 -5.55 5.49
CA PHE A 38 -10.16 -5.72 5.80
C PHE A 38 -9.97 -5.95 7.29
N ASN A 39 -9.22 -6.99 7.66
CA ASN A 39 -8.77 -7.16 9.04
C ASN A 39 -7.61 -6.21 9.34
N PRO A 40 -7.16 -6.09 10.60
CA PRO A 40 -6.10 -5.13 10.93
C PRO A 40 -4.81 -5.29 10.13
N ALA A 41 -4.37 -6.52 9.89
CA ALA A 41 -3.14 -6.76 9.12
C ALA A 41 -3.33 -6.38 7.64
N GLU A 42 -4.46 -6.75 7.07
CA GLU A 42 -4.80 -6.38 5.69
C GLU A 42 -4.93 -4.87 5.53
N LEU A 43 -5.48 -4.20 6.54
CA LEU A 43 -5.59 -2.74 6.54
C LEU A 43 -4.21 -2.08 6.60
N LEU A 44 -3.28 -2.66 7.35
CA LEU A 44 -1.89 -2.18 7.38
C LEU A 44 -1.25 -2.31 6.00
N LEU A 45 -1.44 -3.44 5.32
CA LEU A 45 -0.94 -3.63 3.95
C LEU A 45 -1.55 -2.61 2.99
N ALA A 46 -2.85 -2.35 3.11
CA ALA A 46 -3.52 -1.33 2.30
C ALA A 46 -2.95 0.06 2.56
N ALA A 47 -2.59 0.37 3.79
CA ALA A 47 -1.96 1.65 4.14
C ALA A 47 -0.58 1.79 3.47
N VAL A 48 0.20 0.71 3.46
CA VAL A 48 1.50 0.69 2.76
C VAL A 48 1.29 0.91 1.26
N ALA A 49 0.32 0.22 0.66
CA ALA A 49 0.00 0.39 -0.76
C ALA A 49 -0.40 1.84 -1.08
N ALA A 50 -1.31 2.40 -0.29
CA ALA A 50 -1.76 3.78 -0.47
C ALA A 50 -0.60 4.78 -0.36
N CYS A 51 0.30 4.55 0.59
CA CYS A 51 1.49 5.37 0.78
C CYS A 51 2.37 5.34 -0.47
N MET A 52 2.58 4.17 -1.05
CA MET A 52 3.40 4.02 -2.25
C MET A 52 2.77 4.65 -3.48
N ILE A 53 1.46 4.46 -3.69
CA ILE A 53 0.75 5.07 -4.81
C ILE A 53 0.78 6.59 -4.69
N LYS A 54 0.49 7.11 -3.51
CA LYS A 54 0.55 8.56 -3.25
C LYS A 54 1.97 9.09 -3.43
N GLY A 55 2.97 8.28 -3.05
CA GLY A 55 4.37 8.61 -3.28
C GLY A 55 4.71 8.73 -4.76
N ILE A 56 4.18 7.83 -5.58
CA ILE A 56 4.35 7.92 -7.04
C ILE A 56 3.73 9.20 -7.57
N GLU A 57 2.51 9.53 -7.15
CA GLU A 57 1.85 10.77 -7.56
C GLU A 57 2.63 12.02 -7.16
N ARG A 58 3.32 11.97 -6.02
CA ARG A 58 4.14 13.08 -5.53
C ARG A 58 5.46 13.22 -6.28
N VAL A 59 6.12 12.09 -6.55
CA VAL A 59 7.50 12.07 -7.07
C VAL A 59 7.55 12.20 -8.58
N THR A 60 6.57 11.67 -9.31
CA THR A 60 6.59 11.68 -10.78
C THR A 60 6.68 13.09 -11.38
N PRO A 61 5.98 14.12 -10.87
CA PRO A 61 6.19 15.48 -11.37
C PRO A 61 7.60 15.99 -11.12
N MET A 62 8.18 15.66 -9.98
CA MET A 62 9.54 16.09 -9.60
C MET A 62 10.60 15.50 -10.54
N LEU A 63 10.38 14.29 -11.01
CA LEU A 63 11.30 13.58 -11.91
C LEU A 63 10.94 13.76 -13.38
N ASN A 64 9.87 14.49 -13.69
CA ASN A 64 9.30 14.54 -15.03
C ASN A 64 9.10 13.11 -15.58
N PHE A 65 8.61 12.22 -14.72
CA PHE A 65 8.36 10.81 -15.03
C PHE A 65 6.94 10.65 -15.56
N LYS A 66 6.79 9.99 -16.71
CA LYS A 66 5.49 9.81 -17.35
C LYS A 66 4.97 8.40 -17.10
N HIS A 67 3.75 8.30 -16.60
CA HIS A 67 3.12 7.01 -16.34
C HIS A 67 1.60 7.09 -16.58
N ARG A 68 0.98 5.93 -16.72
CA ARG A 68 -0.45 5.81 -16.93
C ARG A 68 -1.13 5.24 -15.69
N SER A 69 -0.86 4.00 -15.34
CA SER A 69 -1.49 3.36 -14.18
C SER A 69 -0.45 2.76 -13.25
N VAL A 70 -0.86 2.51 -12.01
CA VAL A 70 -0.02 1.92 -10.97
C VAL A 70 -0.85 0.86 -10.24
N GLU A 71 -0.24 -0.29 -10.01
CA GLU A 71 -0.80 -1.32 -9.15
C GLU A 71 0.27 -1.70 -8.12
N VAL A 72 -0.15 -2.03 -6.90
CA VAL A 72 0.76 -2.53 -5.87
C VAL A 72 0.22 -3.86 -5.37
N LYS A 73 1.06 -4.89 -5.42
CA LYS A 73 0.75 -6.19 -4.83
C LYS A 73 1.61 -6.34 -3.59
N LEU A 74 1.01 -6.78 -2.48
CA LEU A 74 1.70 -6.93 -1.21
C LEU A 74 1.42 -8.30 -0.62
N HIS A 75 2.41 -8.82 0.07
CA HIS A 75 2.31 -10.08 0.81
C HIS A 75 2.96 -9.87 2.17
N GLY A 76 2.22 -10.13 3.24
CA GLY A 76 2.71 -9.98 4.60
C GLY A 76 2.77 -11.32 5.32
N VAL A 77 3.77 -11.48 6.18
CA VAL A 77 3.95 -12.68 7.00
C VAL A 77 3.95 -12.28 8.47
N ARG A 78 3.11 -12.98 9.24
CA ARG A 78 2.99 -12.79 10.69
C ARG A 78 3.67 -13.95 11.41
N GLN A 79 4.48 -13.64 12.43
CA GLN A 79 4.96 -14.66 13.34
C GLN A 79 3.95 -14.84 14.49
N ASP A 80 4.04 -15.97 15.17
CA ASP A 80 3.07 -16.31 16.23
C ASP A 80 3.44 -15.77 17.61
N SER A 81 4.71 -15.70 17.93
CA SER A 81 5.13 -15.35 19.29
C SER A 81 6.36 -14.42 19.30
N PRO A 82 6.17 -13.14 19.68
CA PRO A 82 4.87 -12.47 19.84
C PRO A 82 4.20 -12.30 18.49
N PRO A 83 2.86 -12.16 18.45
CA PRO A 83 2.17 -11.88 17.19
C PRO A 83 2.62 -10.53 16.62
N MET A 84 3.29 -10.58 15.46
CA MET A 84 3.70 -9.36 14.78
C MET A 84 4.01 -9.66 13.31
N MET A 85 3.87 -8.66 12.47
CA MET A 85 4.27 -8.76 11.06
C MET A 85 5.80 -8.70 10.99
N VAL A 86 6.42 -9.77 10.50
CA VAL A 86 7.89 -9.85 10.40
C VAL A 86 8.41 -9.42 9.04
N SER A 87 7.61 -9.60 7.99
CA SER A 87 8.00 -9.17 6.66
C SER A 87 6.80 -8.74 5.85
N ILE A 88 7.01 -7.77 4.98
CA ILE A 88 6.08 -7.34 3.96
C ILE A 88 6.86 -7.21 2.67
N ASP A 89 6.44 -7.96 1.65
CA ASP A 89 7.00 -7.88 0.32
C ASP A 89 6.01 -7.16 -0.59
N TYR A 90 6.51 -6.30 -1.46
CA TYR A 90 5.64 -5.59 -2.39
C TYR A 90 6.20 -5.61 -3.81
N GLU A 91 5.31 -5.46 -4.77
CA GLU A 91 5.64 -5.26 -6.16
C GLU A 91 4.88 -4.03 -6.66
N LEU A 92 5.62 -3.02 -7.08
CA LEU A 92 5.08 -1.83 -7.74
C LEU A 92 5.05 -2.10 -9.24
N ILE A 93 3.87 -2.08 -9.83
CA ILE A 93 3.68 -2.36 -11.25
C ILE A 93 3.23 -1.06 -11.91
N VAL A 94 4.10 -0.49 -12.73
CA VAL A 94 3.88 0.84 -13.33
C VAL A 94 3.73 0.72 -14.83
N ASP A 95 2.62 1.22 -15.33
CA ASP A 95 2.40 1.30 -16.78
C ASP A 95 3.08 2.57 -17.30
N THR A 96 4.22 2.38 -17.96
CA THR A 96 5.05 3.48 -18.41
C THR A 96 5.92 3.06 -19.59
N ASP A 97 6.36 4.05 -20.36
CA ASP A 97 7.35 3.89 -21.41
C ASP A 97 8.76 4.27 -20.94
N GLU A 98 8.91 4.72 -19.69
CA GLU A 98 10.21 5.08 -19.12
C GLU A 98 11.11 3.85 -19.00
N ASP A 99 12.42 4.05 -19.02
CA ASP A 99 13.38 2.95 -18.95
C ASP A 99 13.60 2.42 -17.53
N ASP A 100 14.36 1.34 -17.41
CA ASP A 100 14.58 0.67 -16.12
C ASP A 100 15.32 1.54 -15.11
N HIS A 101 16.27 2.34 -15.58
CA HIS A 101 17.01 3.28 -14.73
C HIS A 101 16.03 4.30 -14.10
N ARG A 102 15.13 4.82 -14.91
CA ARG A 102 14.12 5.77 -14.45
C ARG A 102 13.15 5.12 -13.47
N LEU A 103 12.76 3.87 -13.70
CA LEU A 103 11.93 3.11 -12.77
C LEU A 103 12.62 2.95 -11.41
N GLU A 104 13.91 2.60 -11.39
CA GLU A 104 14.65 2.47 -10.14
C GLU A 104 14.79 3.81 -9.42
N LEU A 105 14.97 4.88 -10.15
CA LEU A 105 15.01 6.23 -9.57
C LEU A 105 13.67 6.58 -8.91
N LEU A 106 12.56 6.25 -9.57
CA LEU A 106 11.21 6.43 -9.01
C LEU A 106 11.06 5.61 -7.72
N HIS A 107 11.42 4.34 -7.74
CA HIS A 107 11.32 3.44 -6.60
C HIS A 107 12.10 3.96 -5.39
N THR A 108 13.34 4.38 -5.61
CA THR A 108 14.19 4.92 -4.56
C THR A 108 13.55 6.13 -3.88
N ASN A 109 13.00 7.04 -4.66
CA ASN A 109 12.37 8.25 -4.12
C ASN A 109 11.04 7.95 -3.41
N VAL A 110 10.24 7.02 -3.92
CA VAL A 110 8.99 6.60 -3.27
C VAL A 110 9.28 6.02 -1.89
N ARG A 111 10.31 5.17 -1.76
CA ARG A 111 10.70 4.59 -0.48
C ARG A 111 11.27 5.65 0.46
N LYS A 112 12.09 6.55 -0.04
CA LYS A 112 12.75 7.56 0.78
C LYS A 112 11.77 8.49 1.47
N PHE A 113 10.70 8.90 0.79
CA PHE A 113 9.78 9.92 1.26
C PHE A 113 8.44 9.37 1.75
N GLY A 114 8.27 8.04 1.83
CA GLY A 114 7.02 7.42 2.25
C GLY A 114 6.87 7.38 3.76
N THR A 115 5.92 8.13 4.30
CA THR A 115 5.65 8.19 5.74
C THR A 115 5.35 6.79 6.31
N ILE A 116 4.43 6.06 5.70
CA ILE A 116 4.04 4.74 6.21
C ILE A 116 5.15 3.71 5.97
N SER A 117 5.81 3.78 4.81
CA SER A 117 6.96 2.91 4.53
C SER A 117 8.05 3.09 5.59
N ASN A 118 8.39 4.33 5.92
CA ASN A 118 9.41 4.61 6.95
C ASN A 118 8.98 4.13 8.33
N THR A 119 7.70 4.29 8.66
CA THR A 119 7.15 3.84 9.95
C THR A 119 7.19 2.32 10.07
N VAL A 120 6.71 1.62 9.05
CA VAL A 120 6.65 0.15 9.04
C VAL A 120 8.04 -0.47 9.03
N ALA A 121 8.94 0.08 8.21
CA ALA A 121 10.29 -0.47 8.05
C ALA A 121 11.12 -0.41 9.33
N ALA A 122 10.73 0.40 10.32
CA ALA A 122 11.43 0.48 11.60
C ALA A 122 11.30 -0.82 12.43
N ALA A 123 10.25 -1.61 12.22
CA ALA A 123 10.00 -2.83 12.99
C ALA A 123 9.74 -4.06 12.12
N THR A 124 9.45 -3.88 10.85
CA THR A 124 9.07 -4.97 9.93
C THR A 124 9.96 -4.88 8.69
N LYS A 125 10.47 -6.02 8.25
CA LYS A 125 11.26 -6.07 7.02
C LYS A 125 10.35 -5.73 5.83
N LEU A 126 10.57 -4.58 5.22
CA LEU A 126 9.79 -4.08 4.08
C LEU A 126 10.68 -4.06 2.85
N GLU A 127 10.44 -4.99 1.93
CA GLU A 127 11.21 -5.14 0.71
C GLU A 127 10.31 -5.27 -0.50
N GLY A 128 10.80 -4.88 -1.64
CA GLY A 128 10.05 -5.05 -2.87
C GLY A 128 10.79 -4.55 -4.07
N ARG A 129 10.09 -4.58 -5.18
CA ARG A 129 10.65 -4.20 -6.48
C ARG A 129 9.64 -3.37 -7.26
N ILE A 130 10.16 -2.65 -8.24
CA ILE A 130 9.35 -1.92 -9.21
C ILE A 130 9.53 -2.60 -10.57
N VAL A 131 8.43 -2.80 -11.28
CA VAL A 131 8.44 -3.41 -12.60
C VAL A 131 7.55 -2.61 -13.54
N ARG A 132 7.86 -2.68 -14.83
CA ARG A 132 6.99 -2.13 -15.86
C ARG A 132 5.83 -3.09 -16.07
N ALA A 133 4.61 -2.54 -16.17
CA ALA A 133 3.45 -3.35 -16.47
C ALA A 133 3.63 -4.04 -17.83
N ALA A 134 3.27 -5.31 -17.88
CA ALA A 134 3.27 -6.03 -19.16
C ALA A 134 2.22 -5.40 -20.07
N LYS A 135 2.54 -5.27 -21.37
CA LYS A 135 1.54 -4.84 -22.35
C LYS A 135 0.46 -5.90 -22.40
N SER A 136 -0.76 -5.51 -22.05
CA SER A 136 -1.89 -6.40 -22.05
C SER A 136 -2.33 -6.69 -23.48
N SER A 137 -2.66 -7.98 -23.77
CA SER A 137 -3.28 -8.35 -25.03
C SER A 137 -4.59 -7.61 -25.25
N ALA A 138 -5.35 -7.39 -24.18
CA ALA A 138 -6.58 -6.63 -24.24
C ALA A 138 -6.35 -5.18 -24.62
N ALA A 139 -5.25 -4.58 -24.13
CA ALA A 139 -4.88 -3.22 -24.50
C ALA A 139 -4.45 -3.13 -25.97
N SER A 140 -3.78 -4.17 -26.49
CA SER A 140 -3.37 -4.23 -27.89
C SER A 140 -4.53 -4.54 -28.83
N GLU A 141 -5.59 -5.14 -28.32
CA GLU A 141 -6.80 -5.46 -29.06
C GLU A 141 -7.81 -4.32 -29.07
N GLY A 142 -7.69 -3.46 -28.10
CA GLY A 142 -8.53 -2.30 -27.97
C GLY A 142 -8.01 -1.15 -28.79
#